data_39f80ab0af2219888572788e89777fb4
#
_entry.id   39f80ab0af2219888572788e89777fb4
#
_cell.length_a   1.000
_cell.length_b   1.000
_cell.length_c   1.000
_cell.angle_alpha   90.00
_cell.angle_beta   90.00
_cell.angle_gamma   90.00
#
_symmetry.space_group_name_H-M   'P 1'
#
loop_
_entity.id
_entity.type
_entity.pdbx_description
1 polymer ?
#
loop_
_entity_poly.entity_id
_entity_poly.type
_entity_poly.pdbx_seq_one_letter_code
_entity_poly.pdbx_strand_id
1 'polypeptide(L)'
;MINVLVVDDDAMVAELNRSFIGQVPGFNCCGTAATLQQARDFLFNSDTPIDLLLLLDIYMQQENGLDLLPELRKAQSPTEVIIISSAADAENIKTSLHYGVVDYLIKPFQFPRFEEALTSWQQKKSLMDNHQHYQQSDVDLLIHGNPATHHDNKRLPKGLTPQTLRTLCQWIDAHPAQEFSTDELAAEVNISRVSCRKYLIWLAQINILFTSIHYGATGRPVYRYRLQPEYRSLLQQYCQ
;
A
#
# COMPACT_ATOMS: atom_id res chain seq x y z
N MET A 1 5.52 18.07 -13.21
CA MET A 1 4.18 17.50 -12.89
C MET A 1 4.12 16.17 -13.62
N ILE A 2 3.79 15.11 -12.91
CA ILE A 2 3.77 13.74 -13.44
C ILE A 2 2.42 13.49 -14.09
N ASN A 3 2.44 13.01 -15.34
CA ASN A 3 1.23 12.68 -16.06
C ASN A 3 0.78 11.24 -15.74
N VAL A 4 -0.52 11.06 -15.55
CA VAL A 4 -1.12 9.76 -15.25
C VAL A 4 -2.21 9.47 -16.28
N LEU A 5 -2.09 8.33 -16.94
CA LEU A 5 -3.15 7.77 -17.80
C LEU A 5 -3.92 6.72 -17.00
N VAL A 6 -5.24 6.83 -16.99
CA VAL A 6 -6.13 5.83 -16.36
C VAL A 6 -6.70 4.92 -17.45
N VAL A 7 -6.55 3.61 -17.29
CA VAL A 7 -7.12 2.59 -18.19
C VAL A 7 -8.06 1.71 -17.39
N ASP A 8 -9.36 1.93 -17.57
CA ASP A 8 -10.43 1.26 -16.85
C ASP A 8 -11.72 1.38 -17.70
N ASP A 9 -12.42 0.29 -17.96
CA ASP A 9 -13.64 0.27 -18.78
C ASP A 9 -14.87 0.78 -18.03
N ASP A 10 -14.83 0.82 -16.70
CA ASP A 10 -15.85 1.46 -15.88
C ASP A 10 -15.59 2.97 -15.78
N ALA A 11 -16.41 3.75 -16.48
CA ALA A 11 -16.30 5.21 -16.50
C ALA A 11 -16.41 5.85 -15.10
N MET A 12 -17.16 5.23 -14.17
CA MET A 12 -17.32 5.75 -12.81
C MET A 12 -16.04 5.51 -12.01
N VAL A 13 -15.40 4.33 -12.17
CA VAL A 13 -14.12 4.00 -11.53
C VAL A 13 -13.01 4.85 -12.11
N ALA A 14 -12.97 5.06 -13.43
CA ALA A 14 -12.01 5.94 -14.08
C ALA A 14 -12.11 7.38 -13.55
N GLU A 15 -13.33 7.92 -13.37
CA GLU A 15 -13.54 9.25 -12.82
C GLU A 15 -13.17 9.35 -11.33
N LEU A 16 -13.43 8.30 -10.54
CA LEU A 16 -12.98 8.21 -9.16
C LEU A 16 -11.45 8.26 -9.08
N ASN A 17 -10.76 7.46 -9.90
CA ASN A 17 -9.30 7.46 -9.97
C ASN A 17 -8.75 8.83 -10.40
N ARG A 18 -9.39 9.46 -11.39
CA ARG A 18 -9.05 10.82 -11.81
C ARG A 18 -9.19 11.82 -10.67
N SER A 19 -10.29 11.74 -9.90
CA SER A 19 -10.51 12.58 -8.71
C SER A 19 -9.43 12.35 -7.65
N PHE A 20 -9.02 11.11 -7.42
CA PHE A 20 -7.95 10.77 -6.49
C PHE A 20 -6.61 11.33 -6.95
N ILE A 21 -6.25 11.20 -8.24
CA ILE A 21 -5.03 11.78 -8.81
C ILE A 21 -4.97 13.29 -8.54
N GLY A 22 -6.10 13.98 -8.74
CA GLY A 22 -6.19 15.45 -8.52
C GLY A 22 -5.99 15.86 -7.06
N GLN A 23 -6.10 14.95 -6.10
CA GLN A 23 -5.86 15.22 -4.68
C GLN A 23 -4.39 14.97 -4.27
N VAL A 24 -3.60 14.28 -5.10
CA VAL A 24 -2.19 14.01 -4.80
C VAL A 24 -1.31 15.09 -5.43
N PRO A 25 -0.56 15.87 -4.64
CA PRO A 25 0.29 16.94 -5.17
C PRO A 25 1.35 16.43 -6.14
N GLY A 26 1.52 17.12 -7.25
CA GLY A 26 2.55 16.80 -8.25
C GLY A 26 2.08 15.87 -9.37
N PHE A 27 0.86 15.36 -9.32
CA PHE A 27 0.27 14.49 -10.34
C PHE A 27 -0.84 15.18 -11.12
N ASN A 28 -1.03 14.75 -12.36
CA ASN A 28 -2.07 15.21 -13.25
C ASN A 28 -2.63 14.06 -14.09
N CYS A 29 -3.93 13.88 -14.11
CA CYS A 29 -4.56 12.93 -15.03
C CYS A 29 -4.59 13.54 -16.43
N CYS A 30 -3.77 13.00 -17.33
CA CYS A 30 -3.65 13.47 -18.71
C CYS A 30 -4.63 12.80 -19.67
N GLY A 31 -5.30 11.72 -19.25
CA GLY A 31 -6.30 11.04 -20.05
C GLY A 31 -6.90 9.83 -19.36
N THR A 32 -7.99 9.33 -19.96
CA THR A 32 -8.64 8.07 -19.60
C THR A 32 -8.86 7.24 -20.86
N ALA A 33 -8.67 5.93 -20.78
CA ALA A 33 -8.93 4.99 -21.85
C ALA A 33 -9.85 3.87 -21.34
N ALA A 34 -10.93 3.60 -22.04
CA ALA A 34 -11.89 2.57 -21.70
C ALA A 34 -11.60 1.23 -22.40
N THR A 35 -10.62 1.19 -23.31
CA THR A 35 -10.19 -0.01 -24.03
C THR A 35 -8.68 -0.05 -24.18
N LEU A 36 -8.11 -1.25 -24.39
CA LEU A 36 -6.69 -1.39 -24.66
C LEU A 36 -6.28 -0.68 -25.96
N GLN A 37 -7.18 -0.62 -26.94
CA GLN A 37 -6.88 0.09 -28.19
C GLN A 37 -6.69 1.59 -27.94
N GLN A 38 -7.57 2.23 -27.18
CA GLN A 38 -7.41 3.63 -26.78
C GLN A 38 -6.14 3.85 -25.97
N ALA A 39 -5.81 2.92 -25.06
CA ALA A 39 -4.57 2.97 -24.31
C ALA A 39 -3.33 2.88 -25.23
N ARG A 40 -3.33 1.96 -26.21
CA ARG A 40 -2.27 1.85 -27.22
C ARG A 40 -2.11 3.11 -28.06
N ASP A 41 -3.22 3.66 -28.52
CA ASP A 41 -3.23 4.88 -29.33
C ASP A 41 -2.62 6.06 -28.54
N PHE A 42 -2.85 6.12 -27.22
CA PHE A 42 -2.24 7.12 -26.35
C PHE A 42 -0.76 6.82 -26.09
N LEU A 43 -0.40 5.60 -25.73
CA LEU A 43 0.92 5.19 -25.25
C LEU A 43 1.98 5.17 -26.35
N PHE A 44 1.58 4.85 -27.58
CA PHE A 44 2.49 4.70 -28.70
C PHE A 44 2.42 5.86 -29.71
N ASN A 45 1.75 6.96 -29.35
CA ASN A 45 1.76 8.18 -30.12
C ASN A 45 3.07 8.97 -29.89
N SER A 46 3.51 9.73 -30.89
CA SER A 46 4.67 10.61 -30.79
C SER A 46 4.55 11.70 -29.72
N ASP A 47 3.35 12.08 -29.36
CA ASP A 47 3.07 13.14 -28.39
C ASP A 47 2.92 12.64 -26.94
N THR A 48 3.20 11.34 -26.69
CA THR A 48 3.13 10.75 -25.35
C THR A 48 4.12 11.43 -24.39
N PRO A 49 3.67 11.87 -23.20
CA PRO A 49 4.57 12.46 -22.22
C PRO A 49 5.68 11.50 -21.81
N ILE A 50 6.92 12.01 -21.71
CA ILE A 50 8.09 11.20 -21.30
C ILE A 50 7.90 10.64 -19.89
N ASP A 51 7.35 11.45 -18.98
CA ASP A 51 7.05 11.07 -17.60
C ASP A 51 5.59 10.63 -17.47
N LEU A 52 5.31 9.40 -17.87
CA LEU A 52 3.98 8.83 -17.83
C LEU A 52 3.90 7.67 -16.85
N LEU A 53 2.92 7.75 -15.95
CA LEU A 53 2.50 6.66 -15.08
C LEU A 53 1.16 6.11 -15.59
N LEU A 54 1.06 4.81 -15.72
CA LEU A 54 -0.17 4.13 -16.14
C LEU A 54 -0.87 3.53 -14.91
N LEU A 55 -2.13 3.87 -14.70
CA LEU A 55 -3.03 3.15 -13.81
C LEU A 55 -3.88 2.20 -14.65
N LEU A 56 -3.74 0.89 -14.45
CA LEU A 56 -4.27 -0.13 -15.34
C LEU A 56 -5.17 -1.11 -14.59
N ASP A 57 -6.44 -1.22 -15.00
CA ASP A 57 -7.28 -2.35 -14.60
C ASP A 57 -6.92 -3.60 -15.43
N ILE A 58 -6.98 -4.76 -14.78
CA ILE A 58 -6.80 -6.06 -15.43
C ILE A 58 -8.09 -6.51 -16.12
N TYR A 59 -9.21 -6.40 -15.42
CA TYR A 59 -10.48 -6.91 -15.92
C TYR A 59 -11.29 -5.82 -16.60
N MET A 60 -11.20 -5.78 -17.92
CA MET A 60 -11.98 -4.89 -18.77
C MET A 60 -12.84 -5.73 -19.69
N GLN A 61 -14.16 -5.62 -19.63
CA GLN A 61 -15.22 -6.34 -20.37
C GLN A 61 -14.79 -7.55 -21.24
N GLN A 62 -14.08 -7.33 -22.34
CA GLN A 62 -13.64 -8.35 -23.31
C GLN A 62 -12.11 -8.41 -23.46
N GLU A 63 -11.37 -7.62 -22.68
CA GLU A 63 -9.91 -7.49 -22.79
C GLU A 63 -9.26 -7.76 -21.45
N ASN A 64 -8.02 -8.25 -21.49
CA ASN A 64 -7.19 -8.41 -20.29
C ASN A 64 -6.11 -7.32 -20.27
N GLY A 65 -6.16 -6.42 -19.29
CA GLY A 65 -5.20 -5.32 -19.14
C GLY A 65 -3.74 -5.79 -19.10
N LEU A 66 -3.49 -7.00 -18.61
CA LEU A 66 -2.13 -7.56 -18.58
C LEU A 66 -1.50 -7.72 -19.95
N ASP A 67 -2.30 -7.81 -21.03
CA ASP A 67 -1.79 -7.94 -22.41
C ASP A 67 -1.00 -6.71 -22.85
N LEU A 68 -1.22 -5.55 -22.21
CA LEU A 68 -0.49 -4.31 -22.49
C LEU A 68 0.94 -4.33 -21.95
N LEU A 69 1.20 -5.07 -20.86
CA LEU A 69 2.50 -5.10 -20.20
C LEU A 69 3.64 -5.60 -21.10
N PRO A 70 3.51 -6.77 -21.80
CA PRO A 70 4.54 -7.24 -22.71
C PRO A 70 4.76 -6.28 -23.88
N GLU A 71 3.72 -5.58 -24.35
CA GLU A 71 3.85 -4.60 -25.43
C GLU A 71 4.70 -3.40 -25.00
N LEU A 72 4.45 -2.87 -23.80
CA LEU A 72 5.25 -1.78 -23.23
C LEU A 72 6.72 -2.18 -23.08
N ARG A 73 6.99 -3.40 -22.59
CA ARG A 73 8.38 -3.87 -22.40
C ARG A 73 9.07 -4.13 -23.75
N LYS A 74 8.37 -4.69 -24.73
CA LYS A 74 8.91 -4.88 -26.09
C LYS A 74 9.21 -3.56 -26.80
N ALA A 75 8.38 -2.55 -26.58
CA ALA A 75 8.60 -1.21 -27.10
C ALA A 75 9.67 -0.39 -26.33
N GLN A 76 10.24 -0.97 -25.27
CA GLN A 76 11.17 -0.28 -24.36
C GLN A 76 10.59 1.05 -23.83
N SER A 77 9.27 1.09 -23.64
CA SER A 77 8.58 2.27 -23.12
C SER A 77 9.07 2.60 -21.70
N PRO A 78 9.38 3.86 -21.40
CA PRO A 78 9.70 4.29 -20.04
C PRO A 78 8.48 4.35 -19.12
N THR A 79 7.28 4.10 -19.65
CA THR A 79 6.05 4.12 -18.89
C THR A 79 6.05 3.06 -17.79
N GLU A 80 5.86 3.51 -16.58
CA GLU A 80 5.70 2.64 -15.41
C GLU A 80 4.22 2.39 -15.12
N VAL A 81 3.93 1.25 -14.50
CA VAL A 81 2.56 0.76 -14.36
C VAL A 81 2.24 0.46 -12.91
N ILE A 82 1.11 0.99 -12.44
CA ILE A 82 0.44 0.57 -11.22
C ILE A 82 -0.83 -0.17 -11.63
N ILE A 83 -1.01 -1.39 -11.13
CA ILE A 83 -2.25 -2.14 -11.33
C ILE A 83 -3.29 -1.69 -10.32
N ILE A 84 -4.53 -1.53 -10.78
CA ILE A 84 -5.70 -1.24 -9.96
C ILE A 84 -6.80 -2.21 -10.36
N SER A 85 -6.97 -3.33 -9.66
CA SER A 85 -7.90 -4.35 -10.11
C SER A 85 -8.58 -5.10 -8.98
N SER A 86 -9.74 -5.69 -9.26
CA SER A 86 -10.39 -6.68 -8.38
C SER A 86 -9.71 -8.05 -8.41
N ALA A 87 -8.78 -8.30 -9.35
CA ALA A 87 -8.00 -9.51 -9.41
C ALA A 87 -7.09 -9.64 -8.17
N ALA A 88 -7.31 -10.67 -7.37
CA ALA A 88 -6.51 -10.96 -6.17
C ALA A 88 -5.87 -12.36 -6.27
N ASP A 89 -5.97 -13.01 -7.41
CA ASP A 89 -5.38 -14.32 -7.64
C ASP A 89 -3.87 -14.25 -7.85
N ALA A 90 -3.18 -15.32 -7.41
CA ALA A 90 -1.73 -15.36 -7.40
C ALA A 90 -1.11 -15.31 -8.81
N GLU A 91 -1.82 -15.74 -9.84
CA GLU A 91 -1.32 -15.78 -11.22
C GLU A 91 -1.22 -14.37 -11.79
N ASN A 92 -2.28 -13.57 -11.68
CA ASN A 92 -2.29 -12.18 -12.13
C ASN A 92 -1.26 -11.33 -11.38
N ILE A 93 -1.14 -11.52 -10.06
CA ILE A 93 -0.13 -10.83 -9.25
C ILE A 93 1.28 -11.19 -9.69
N LYS A 94 1.59 -12.50 -9.85
CA LYS A 94 2.91 -12.95 -10.31
C LYS A 94 3.26 -12.42 -11.69
N THR A 95 2.30 -12.46 -12.62
CA THR A 95 2.46 -11.95 -13.98
C THR A 95 2.76 -10.45 -13.95
N SER A 96 2.00 -9.68 -13.20
CA SER A 96 2.23 -8.23 -13.05
C SER A 96 3.63 -7.94 -12.53
N LEU A 97 4.04 -8.62 -11.45
CA LEU A 97 5.38 -8.46 -10.87
C LEU A 97 6.49 -8.86 -11.83
N HIS A 98 6.30 -9.93 -12.62
CA HIS A 98 7.25 -10.36 -13.63
C HIS A 98 7.48 -9.29 -14.71
N TYR A 99 6.44 -8.56 -15.09
CA TYR A 99 6.54 -7.43 -16.03
C TYR A 99 6.99 -6.12 -15.36
N GLY A 100 7.34 -6.13 -14.08
CA GLY A 100 7.92 -4.99 -13.40
C GLY A 100 6.92 -3.86 -13.17
N VAL A 101 5.70 -4.18 -12.74
CA VAL A 101 4.78 -3.15 -12.24
C VAL A 101 5.30 -2.58 -10.92
N VAL A 102 5.08 -1.30 -10.68
CA VAL A 102 5.64 -0.61 -9.52
C VAL A 102 4.80 -0.76 -8.27
N ASP A 103 3.49 -1.00 -8.44
CA ASP A 103 2.57 -1.30 -7.33
C ASP A 103 1.32 -2.04 -7.82
N TYR A 104 0.56 -2.62 -6.87
CA TYR A 104 -0.66 -3.35 -7.13
C TYR A 104 -1.71 -3.02 -6.07
N LEU A 105 -2.83 -2.41 -6.48
CA LEU A 105 -3.95 -2.04 -5.63
C LEU A 105 -5.14 -2.95 -5.89
N ILE A 106 -5.55 -3.70 -4.86
CA ILE A 106 -6.72 -4.57 -4.94
C ILE A 106 -7.97 -3.76 -4.59
N LYS A 107 -8.95 -3.73 -5.52
CA LYS A 107 -10.26 -3.09 -5.28
C LYS A 107 -11.09 -3.93 -4.27
N PRO A 108 -11.79 -3.33 -3.30
CA PRO A 108 -11.86 -1.91 -3.01
C PRO A 108 -10.68 -1.43 -2.16
N PHE A 109 -10.12 -0.28 -2.49
CA PHE A 109 -9.08 0.39 -1.70
C PHE A 109 -9.55 1.79 -1.28
N GLN A 110 -8.87 2.38 -0.30
CA GLN A 110 -9.14 3.73 0.19
C GLN A 110 -8.10 4.72 -0.32
N PHE A 111 -8.47 6.01 -0.36
CA PHE A 111 -7.59 7.06 -0.82
C PHE A 111 -6.18 7.05 -0.20
N PRO A 112 -5.95 6.82 1.12
CA PRO A 112 -4.60 6.76 1.67
C PRO A 112 -3.69 5.71 1.03
N ARG A 113 -4.22 4.53 0.65
CA ARG A 113 -3.44 3.50 -0.04
C ARG A 113 -3.09 3.92 -1.48
N PHE A 114 -4.01 4.61 -2.14
CA PHE A 114 -3.79 5.18 -3.46
C PHE A 114 -2.71 6.27 -3.43
N GLU A 115 -2.82 7.21 -2.50
CA GLU A 115 -1.85 8.29 -2.27
C GLU A 115 -0.45 7.71 -1.97
N GLU A 116 -0.38 6.67 -1.13
CA GLU A 116 0.87 5.96 -0.82
C GLU A 116 1.52 5.38 -2.07
N ALA A 117 0.76 4.72 -2.95
CA ALA A 117 1.28 4.14 -4.19
C ALA A 117 1.93 5.20 -5.09
N LEU A 118 1.24 6.31 -5.29
CA LEU A 118 1.74 7.40 -6.13
C LEU A 118 2.96 8.10 -5.50
N THR A 119 2.91 8.41 -4.22
CA THR A 119 3.99 9.12 -3.53
C THR A 119 5.25 8.26 -3.37
N SER A 120 5.11 6.96 -3.08
CA SER A 120 6.23 6.01 -3.01
C SER A 120 6.91 5.87 -4.38
N TRP A 121 6.12 5.77 -5.44
CA TRP A 121 6.66 5.74 -6.79
C TRP A 121 7.41 7.04 -7.14
N GLN A 122 6.83 8.20 -6.84
CA GLN A 122 7.46 9.51 -7.07
C GLN A 122 8.81 9.64 -6.34
N GLN A 123 8.88 9.18 -5.09
CA GLN A 123 10.13 9.18 -4.31
C GLN A 123 11.20 8.31 -4.95
N LYS A 124 10.85 7.07 -5.36
CA LYS A 124 11.77 6.17 -6.06
C LYS A 124 12.28 6.78 -7.37
N LYS A 125 11.38 7.35 -8.18
CA LYS A 125 11.71 8.00 -9.43
C LYS A 125 12.65 9.19 -9.20
N SER A 126 12.35 10.04 -8.23
CA SER A 126 13.20 11.18 -7.87
C SER A 126 14.60 10.76 -7.43
N LEU A 127 14.72 9.63 -6.71
CA LEU A 127 16.03 9.06 -6.35
C LEU A 127 16.80 8.59 -7.60
N MET A 128 16.11 7.94 -8.55
CA MET A 128 16.74 7.48 -9.80
C MET A 128 17.20 8.65 -10.70
N ASP A 129 16.40 9.70 -10.80
CA ASP A 129 16.70 10.83 -11.69
C ASP A 129 17.80 11.76 -11.15
N ASN A 130 17.99 11.83 -9.83
CA ASN A 130 18.91 12.79 -9.20
C ASN A 130 20.32 12.27 -8.91
N HIS A 131 20.59 10.97 -9.09
CA HIS A 131 21.89 10.39 -8.76
C HIS A 131 22.64 9.89 -10.01
N GLN A 132 23.84 10.43 -10.22
CA GLN A 132 24.80 9.90 -11.25
C GLN A 132 25.59 8.69 -10.74
N HIS A 133 25.73 8.55 -9.42
CA HIS A 133 26.41 7.44 -8.77
C HIS A 133 25.61 7.01 -7.53
N TYR A 134 25.43 5.72 -7.37
CA TYR A 134 24.69 5.12 -6.27
C TYR A 134 25.65 4.43 -5.30
N GLN A 135 25.40 4.57 -3.99
CA GLN A 135 25.97 3.71 -2.97
C GLN A 135 25.08 2.48 -2.78
N GLN A 136 25.61 1.44 -2.11
CA GLN A 136 24.81 0.22 -1.86
C GLN A 136 23.52 0.53 -1.10
N SER A 137 23.57 1.44 -0.14
CA SER A 137 22.38 1.92 0.60
C SER A 137 21.28 2.50 -0.29
N ASP A 138 21.67 3.20 -1.36
CA ASP A 138 20.72 3.81 -2.31
C ASP A 138 20.06 2.73 -3.17
N VAL A 139 20.85 1.72 -3.58
CA VAL A 139 20.37 0.57 -4.32
C VAL A 139 19.41 -0.26 -3.46
N ASP A 140 19.78 -0.51 -2.21
CA ASP A 140 18.93 -1.24 -1.27
C ASP A 140 17.60 -0.50 -1.04
N LEU A 141 17.63 0.83 -0.97
CA LEU A 141 16.43 1.67 -0.85
C LEU A 141 15.55 1.58 -2.11
N LEU A 142 16.14 1.55 -3.30
CA LEU A 142 15.40 1.43 -4.56
C LEU A 142 14.76 0.06 -4.72
N ILE A 143 15.46 -1.02 -4.34
CA ILE A 143 14.99 -2.41 -4.51
C ILE A 143 13.99 -2.79 -3.43
N HIS A 144 14.30 -2.53 -2.17
CA HIS A 144 13.51 -2.97 -1.02
C HIS A 144 12.53 -1.92 -0.53
N GLY A 145 12.59 -0.70 -1.09
CA GLY A 145 11.87 0.45 -0.57
C GLY A 145 12.52 1.00 0.70
N ASN A 146 12.08 2.18 1.09
CA ASN A 146 12.48 2.71 2.40
C ASN A 146 11.79 1.85 3.47
N PRO A 147 12.49 1.14 4.33
CA PRO A 147 11.85 0.44 5.45
C PRO A 147 11.05 1.41 6.35
N ALA A 148 11.30 2.73 6.23
CA ALA A 148 10.50 3.75 6.88
C ALA A 148 9.23 4.15 6.10
N THR A 149 9.12 3.88 4.79
CA THR A 149 7.90 4.23 4.02
C THR A 149 6.80 3.19 4.15
N HIS A 150 7.13 1.93 4.43
CA HIS A 150 6.14 0.98 4.93
C HIS A 150 5.70 1.32 6.37
N HIS A 151 6.35 2.28 7.02
CA HIS A 151 6.13 2.66 8.41
C HIS A 151 6.28 4.15 8.69
N ASP A 152 6.17 5.06 7.71
CA ASP A 152 6.06 6.49 8.03
C ASP A 152 4.64 6.84 8.52
N ASN A 153 4.11 5.98 9.37
CA ASN A 153 2.99 6.26 10.26
C ASN A 153 3.51 6.80 11.61
N LYS A 154 4.50 7.72 11.57
CA LYS A 154 4.83 8.54 12.75
C LYS A 154 3.67 9.44 13.18
N ARG A 155 2.65 9.60 12.35
CA ARG A 155 1.37 10.19 12.74
C ARG A 155 0.41 9.10 13.15
N LEU A 156 0.32 8.91 14.45
CA LEU A 156 -0.71 8.03 15.03
C LEU A 156 -2.09 8.44 14.50
N PRO A 157 -2.97 7.49 14.19
CA PRO A 157 -4.35 7.77 13.80
C PRO A 157 -5.03 8.72 14.80
N LYS A 158 -5.96 9.54 14.32
CA LYS A 158 -6.72 10.46 15.19
C LYS A 158 -7.33 9.68 16.36
N GLY A 159 -7.05 10.14 17.57
CA GLY A 159 -7.53 9.53 18.82
C GLY A 159 -6.60 8.49 19.43
N LEU A 160 -5.40 8.28 18.87
CA LEU A 160 -4.30 7.58 19.53
C LEU A 160 -3.26 8.60 19.99
N THR A 161 -2.67 8.36 21.16
CA THR A 161 -1.62 9.23 21.74
C THR A 161 -0.31 8.45 21.86
N PRO A 162 0.86 9.10 21.65
CA PRO A 162 2.16 8.43 21.78
C PRO A 162 2.38 7.83 23.17
N GLN A 163 1.96 8.53 24.21
CA GLN A 163 2.16 8.08 25.58
C GLN A 163 1.42 6.77 25.89
N THR A 164 0.16 6.67 25.50
CA THR A 164 -0.63 5.42 25.69
C THR A 164 -0.09 4.29 24.83
N LEU A 165 0.31 4.59 23.58
CA LEU A 165 0.94 3.60 22.70
C LEU A 165 2.21 3.04 23.32
N ARG A 166 3.09 3.91 23.84
CA ARG A 166 4.34 3.53 24.52
C ARG A 166 4.05 2.55 25.67
N THR A 167 3.11 2.86 26.55
CA THR A 167 2.75 1.99 27.67
C THR A 167 2.30 0.60 27.20
N LEU A 168 1.46 0.54 26.15
CA LEU A 168 1.00 -0.72 25.56
C LEU A 168 2.16 -1.51 24.93
N CYS A 169 3.00 -0.84 24.15
CA CYS A 169 4.14 -1.48 23.49
C CYS A 169 5.17 -2.02 24.48
N GLN A 170 5.46 -1.28 25.57
CA GLN A 170 6.34 -1.74 26.64
C GLN A 170 5.81 -3.01 27.33
N TRP A 171 4.51 -3.07 27.60
CA TRP A 171 3.90 -4.27 28.17
C TRP A 171 4.00 -5.46 27.20
N ILE A 172 3.69 -5.24 25.91
CA ILE A 172 3.74 -6.27 24.87
C ILE A 172 5.19 -6.78 24.69
N ASP A 173 6.21 -5.90 24.65
CA ASP A 173 7.62 -6.30 24.53
C ASP A 173 8.13 -7.08 25.74
N ALA A 174 7.61 -6.78 26.93
CA ALA A 174 7.90 -7.54 28.15
C ALA A 174 7.26 -8.95 28.17
N HIS A 175 6.23 -9.19 27.36
CA HIS A 175 5.50 -10.46 27.29
C HIS A 175 5.43 -11.01 25.85
N PRO A 176 6.56 -11.23 25.18
CA PRO A 176 6.61 -11.47 23.74
C PRO A 176 5.96 -12.77 23.27
N ALA A 177 5.91 -13.79 24.13
CA ALA A 177 5.30 -15.08 23.82
C ALA A 177 3.86 -15.23 24.30
N GLN A 178 3.34 -14.23 25.03
CA GLN A 178 2.02 -14.31 25.64
C GLN A 178 0.93 -13.92 24.62
N GLU A 179 -0.11 -14.72 24.58
CA GLU A 179 -1.35 -14.38 23.87
C GLU A 179 -2.32 -13.71 24.87
N PHE A 180 -2.87 -12.56 24.48
CA PHE A 180 -3.70 -11.73 25.36
C PHE A 180 -4.94 -11.19 24.63
N SER A 181 -5.97 -10.90 25.39
CA SER A 181 -7.19 -10.22 24.90
C SER A 181 -7.13 -8.71 25.17
N THR A 182 -8.07 -7.99 24.57
CA THR A 182 -8.23 -6.55 24.83
C THR A 182 -8.51 -6.27 26.32
N ASP A 183 -9.29 -7.14 26.98
CA ASP A 183 -9.68 -6.95 28.39
C ASP A 183 -8.49 -7.17 29.33
N GLU A 184 -7.70 -8.21 29.08
CA GLU A 184 -6.49 -8.51 29.85
C GLU A 184 -5.50 -7.36 29.77
N LEU A 185 -5.14 -6.92 28.56
CA LEU A 185 -4.19 -5.83 28.39
C LEU A 185 -4.72 -4.50 28.96
N ALA A 186 -6.00 -4.19 28.76
CA ALA A 186 -6.60 -2.96 29.29
C ALA A 186 -6.54 -2.88 30.81
N ALA A 187 -6.72 -4.02 31.50
CA ALA A 187 -6.60 -4.14 32.96
C ALA A 187 -5.16 -3.92 33.44
N GLU A 188 -4.18 -4.56 32.76
CA GLU A 188 -2.76 -4.49 33.10
C GLU A 188 -2.18 -3.08 32.97
N VAL A 189 -2.57 -2.36 31.91
CA VAL A 189 -2.05 -1.01 31.63
C VAL A 189 -2.96 0.11 32.14
N ASN A 190 -4.04 -0.24 32.84
CA ASN A 190 -4.99 0.68 33.45
C ASN A 190 -5.58 1.72 32.48
N ILE A 191 -6.01 1.26 31.32
CA ILE A 191 -6.72 2.07 30.31
C ILE A 191 -8.11 1.49 30.01
N SER A 192 -8.99 2.31 29.41
CA SER A 192 -10.29 1.81 29.03
C SER A 192 -10.18 0.75 27.91
N ARG A 193 -11.05 -0.30 27.98
CA ARG A 193 -11.17 -1.33 26.95
C ARG A 193 -11.36 -0.75 25.54
N VAL A 194 -12.19 0.32 25.44
CA VAL A 194 -12.46 0.98 24.15
C VAL A 194 -11.20 1.63 23.57
N SER A 195 -10.41 2.29 24.42
CA SER A 195 -9.14 2.86 24.01
C SER A 195 -8.15 1.77 23.63
N CYS A 196 -7.94 0.77 24.50
CA CYS A 196 -7.03 -0.35 24.25
C CYS A 196 -7.30 -1.01 22.88
N ARG A 197 -8.57 -1.30 22.58
CA ARG A 197 -8.97 -1.93 21.34
C ARG A 197 -8.53 -1.14 20.09
N LYS A 198 -8.58 0.20 20.11
CA LYS A 198 -8.15 1.04 18.99
C LYS A 198 -6.67 0.86 18.69
N TYR A 199 -5.83 0.81 19.72
CA TYR A 199 -4.39 0.58 19.56
C TYR A 199 -4.09 -0.83 19.08
N LEU A 200 -4.78 -1.85 19.62
CA LEU A 200 -4.57 -3.25 19.21
C LEU A 200 -4.98 -3.49 17.75
N ILE A 201 -6.09 -2.89 17.29
CA ILE A 201 -6.50 -2.94 15.89
C ILE A 201 -5.43 -2.30 15.02
N TRP A 202 -4.93 -1.11 15.39
CA TRP A 202 -3.89 -0.43 14.64
C TRP A 202 -2.56 -1.21 14.62
N LEU A 203 -2.11 -1.75 15.76
CA LEU A 203 -0.90 -2.59 15.81
C LEU A 203 -1.05 -3.88 14.98
N ALA A 204 -2.26 -4.44 14.88
CA ALA A 204 -2.55 -5.57 14.00
C ALA A 204 -2.54 -5.16 12.52
N GLN A 205 -3.06 -3.97 12.16
CA GLN A 205 -3.04 -3.43 10.79
C GLN A 205 -1.62 -3.21 10.27
N ILE A 206 -0.67 -2.84 11.14
CA ILE A 206 0.75 -2.69 10.80
C ILE A 206 1.55 -3.98 11.03
N ASN A 207 0.88 -5.13 11.14
CA ASN A 207 1.44 -6.47 11.28
C ASN A 207 2.33 -6.71 12.52
N ILE A 208 2.35 -5.81 13.49
CA ILE A 208 3.08 -6.04 14.76
C ILE A 208 2.41 -7.14 15.57
N LEU A 209 1.07 -7.21 15.54
CA LEU A 209 0.30 -8.22 16.25
C LEU A 209 -0.41 -9.17 15.29
N PHE A 210 -0.28 -10.46 15.56
CA PHE A 210 -1.17 -11.48 14.99
C PHE A 210 -2.48 -11.49 15.76
N THR A 211 -3.62 -11.66 15.05
CA THR A 211 -4.96 -11.72 15.65
C THR A 211 -5.57 -13.09 15.41
N SER A 212 -6.01 -13.75 16.46
CA SER A 212 -6.81 -14.97 16.43
C SER A 212 -8.20 -14.73 17.01
N ILE A 213 -9.18 -15.52 16.57
CA ILE A 213 -10.56 -15.44 17.06
C ILE A 213 -10.87 -16.73 17.84
N HIS A 214 -11.22 -16.56 19.11
CA HIS A 214 -11.65 -17.66 19.95
C HIS A 214 -13.15 -17.50 20.29
N TYR A 215 -13.90 -18.57 20.17
CA TYR A 215 -15.31 -18.59 20.58
C TYR A 215 -15.40 -19.12 22.01
N GLY A 216 -15.81 -18.25 22.94
CA GLY A 216 -16.04 -18.64 24.34
C GLY A 216 -17.33 -19.44 24.51
N ALA A 217 -17.54 -20.00 25.72
CA ALA A 217 -18.70 -20.79 26.08
C ALA A 217 -20.05 -20.07 25.86
N THR A 218 -20.07 -18.76 25.78
CA THR A 218 -21.26 -17.91 25.51
C THR A 218 -21.47 -17.59 24.05
N GLY A 219 -20.67 -18.18 23.12
CA GLY A 219 -20.78 -17.97 21.67
C GLY A 219 -20.30 -16.62 21.14
N ARG A 220 -19.87 -15.68 21.99
CA ARG A 220 -19.31 -14.42 21.55
C ARG A 220 -17.86 -14.57 21.13
N PRO A 221 -17.45 -14.07 19.94
CA PRO A 221 -16.05 -14.10 19.51
C PRO A 221 -15.19 -13.21 20.40
N VAL A 222 -14.09 -13.74 20.89
CA VAL A 222 -13.06 -13.04 21.64
C VAL A 222 -11.82 -12.95 20.76
N TYR A 223 -11.36 -11.73 20.47
CA TYR A 223 -10.13 -11.49 19.74
C TYR A 223 -8.95 -11.64 20.71
N ARG A 224 -7.98 -12.47 20.30
CA ARG A 224 -6.70 -12.62 20.97
C ARG A 224 -5.58 -12.11 20.09
N TYR A 225 -4.59 -11.51 20.72
CA TYR A 225 -3.47 -10.87 20.05
C TYR A 225 -2.16 -11.48 20.56
N ARG A 226 -1.19 -11.61 19.67
CA ARG A 226 0.16 -12.06 20.00
C ARG A 226 1.17 -11.28 19.18
N LEU A 227 2.31 -10.92 19.80
CA LEU A 227 3.42 -10.29 19.10
C LEU A 227 3.97 -11.24 18.02
N GLN A 228 4.15 -10.73 16.81
CA GLN A 228 4.86 -11.44 15.76
C GLN A 228 6.37 -11.27 15.96
N PRO A 229 7.14 -12.34 16.13
CA PRO A 229 8.57 -12.26 16.49
C PRO A 229 9.41 -11.43 15.52
N GLU A 230 9.11 -11.51 14.22
CA GLU A 230 9.77 -10.76 13.15
C GLU A 230 9.56 -9.24 13.22
N TYR A 231 8.49 -8.79 13.88
CA TYR A 231 8.16 -7.35 14.04
C TYR A 231 8.52 -6.79 15.42
N ARG A 232 9.23 -7.56 16.27
CA ARG A 232 9.62 -7.10 17.60
C ARG A 232 10.49 -5.84 17.57
N SER A 233 11.43 -5.76 16.65
CA SER A 233 12.29 -4.58 16.47
C SER A 233 11.49 -3.32 16.11
N LEU A 234 10.40 -3.48 15.36
CA LEU A 234 9.48 -2.40 15.03
C LEU A 234 8.67 -1.97 16.25
N LEU A 235 8.13 -2.92 17.04
CA LEU A 235 7.44 -2.62 18.29
C LEU A 235 8.33 -1.78 19.23
N GLN A 236 9.60 -2.12 19.33
CA GLN A 236 10.57 -1.42 20.21
C GLN A 236 10.77 0.04 19.83
N GLN A 237 10.57 0.44 18.59
CA GLN A 237 10.60 1.84 18.17
C GLN A 237 9.46 2.66 18.79
N TYR A 238 8.35 2.04 19.15
CA TYR A 238 7.22 2.66 19.84
C TYR A 238 7.32 2.59 21.37
N CYS A 239 8.31 1.88 21.90
CA CYS A 239 8.59 1.81 23.35
C CYS A 239 9.39 3.01 23.86
N GLN A 240 9.99 3.79 22.96
CA GLN A 240 10.83 4.99 23.28
C GLN A 240 9.97 6.26 23.33
#